data_7b2f6e6dea45a593a944866f5326d6ed
#
_entry.id   7b2f6e6dea45a593a944866f5326d6ed
#
_cell.length_a   1.000
_cell.length_b   1.000
_cell.length_c   1.000
_cell.angle_alpha   90.00
_cell.angle_beta   90.00
_cell.angle_gamma   90.00
#
_symmetry.space_group_name_H-M   'P 1'
#
loop_
_entity.id
_entity.type
_entity.pdbx_description
1 polymer ?
#
loop_
_entity_poly.entity_id
_entity_poly.type
_entity_poly.pdbx_seq_one_letter_code
_entity_poly.pdbx_strand_id
1 'polypeptide(L)'
;VLTHAHEDHIGAIAHLWPKLQCKIYATPFTAVLIKEKFKEKHIDITKDLQIVELNGNISLEKFEIEYITLTHSILEPNGLRIKTPAGVILHTGDWKVDPNPLIGDEINSKRLKEIGDEGVLAMICDSTNVFSAGRSGSELDVRKNLLNIVNRLKKRVIITSFASNVARMETAFYCAEKSGRQISLVGRSMHRIYTCLLYTSDAADDVIS
;
A
#
# COMPACT_ATOMS: atom_id res chain seq x y z
N VAL A 1 13.10 3.46 6.24
CA VAL A 1 12.52 3.07 4.94
C VAL A 1 11.21 2.36 5.21
N LEU A 2 10.13 2.78 4.56
CA LEU A 2 8.78 2.25 4.77
C LEU A 2 8.28 1.59 3.49
N THR A 3 7.70 0.41 3.62
CA THR A 3 7.25 -0.41 2.49
C THR A 3 5.87 0.02 1.98
N HIS A 4 4.94 0.37 2.88
CA HIS A 4 3.57 0.77 2.54
C HIS A 4 2.85 1.39 3.75
N ALA A 5 1.63 1.86 3.57
CA ALA A 5 0.91 2.73 4.49
C ALA A 5 -0.06 2.01 5.45
N HIS A 6 0.04 0.71 5.66
CA HIS A 6 -0.77 0.04 6.69
C HIS A 6 -0.35 0.45 8.10
N GLU A 7 -1.30 0.41 9.03
CA GLU A 7 -1.14 0.96 10.38
C GLU A 7 -0.06 0.23 11.20
N ASP A 8 0.11 -1.06 11.01
CA ASP A 8 1.16 -1.87 11.64
C ASP A 8 2.57 -1.55 11.14
N HIS A 9 2.69 -0.89 9.96
CA HIS A 9 3.96 -0.43 9.39
C HIS A 9 4.26 1.04 9.70
N ILE A 10 3.24 1.92 9.70
CA ILE A 10 3.45 3.37 9.90
C ILE A 10 2.84 3.92 11.20
N GLY A 11 2.05 3.13 11.95
CA GLY A 11 1.28 3.62 13.08
C GLY A 11 2.11 4.22 14.21
N ALA A 12 3.23 3.60 14.52
CA ALA A 12 4.11 4.04 15.59
C ALA A 12 5.10 5.15 15.18
N ILE A 13 5.21 5.51 13.90
CA ILE A 13 6.30 6.34 13.40
C ILE A 13 6.36 7.72 14.06
N ALA A 14 5.22 8.39 14.19
CA ALA A 14 5.17 9.72 14.83
C ALA A 14 5.40 9.69 16.36
N HIS A 15 5.27 8.50 16.98
CA HIS A 15 5.59 8.31 18.40
C HIS A 15 7.07 8.00 18.62
N LEU A 16 7.70 7.28 17.70
CA LEU A 16 9.10 6.84 17.79
C LEU A 16 10.07 7.92 17.29
N TRP A 17 9.66 8.67 16.26
CA TRP A 17 10.53 9.63 15.58
C TRP A 17 11.21 10.65 16.50
N PRO A 18 10.56 11.24 17.53
CA PRO A 18 11.23 12.16 18.45
C PRO A 18 12.48 11.60 19.14
N LYS A 19 12.57 10.26 19.24
CA LYS A 19 13.75 9.56 19.78
C LYS A 19 14.74 9.18 18.68
N LEU A 20 14.26 8.88 17.47
CA LEU A 20 15.08 8.40 16.37
C LEU A 20 15.70 9.54 15.57
N GLN A 21 14.93 10.62 15.32
CA GLN A 21 15.35 11.82 14.58
C GLN A 21 16.12 11.50 13.29
N CYS A 22 15.62 10.54 12.52
CA CYS A 22 16.24 10.07 11.29
C CYS A 22 15.41 10.43 10.07
N LYS A 23 16.03 10.38 8.89
CA LYS A 23 15.30 10.48 7.61
C LYS A 23 14.30 9.34 7.47
N ILE A 24 13.14 9.66 6.90
CA ILE A 24 12.08 8.71 6.57
C ILE A 24 11.95 8.68 5.05
N TYR A 25 11.98 7.50 4.49
CA TYR A 25 11.82 7.27 3.06
C TYR A 25 10.52 6.53 2.81
N ALA A 26 9.66 7.07 1.95
CA ALA A 26 8.34 6.52 1.67
C ALA A 26 7.89 6.89 0.25
N THR A 27 7.03 6.08 -0.36
CA THR A 27 6.36 6.39 -1.62
C THR A 27 5.30 7.49 -1.43
N PRO A 28 4.83 8.15 -2.50
CA PRO A 28 3.94 9.32 -2.42
C PRO A 28 2.70 9.10 -1.54
N PHE A 29 1.94 8.03 -1.78
CA PHE A 29 0.74 7.74 -0.98
C PHE A 29 1.08 7.50 0.50
N THR A 30 2.11 6.72 0.76
CA THR A 30 2.58 6.46 2.14
C THR A 30 3.02 7.76 2.81
N ALA A 31 3.70 8.65 2.08
CA ALA A 31 4.16 9.94 2.59
C ALA A 31 2.99 10.87 2.98
N VAL A 32 1.88 10.88 2.23
CA VAL A 32 0.68 11.65 2.59
C VAL A 32 0.12 11.20 3.95
N LEU A 33 -0.04 9.90 4.15
CA LEU A 33 -0.54 9.34 5.41
C LEU A 33 0.42 9.60 6.59
N ILE A 34 1.73 9.55 6.35
CA ILE A 34 2.74 9.90 7.34
C ILE A 34 2.61 11.37 7.74
N LYS A 35 2.52 12.30 6.79
CA LYS A 35 2.34 13.72 7.07
C LYS A 35 1.14 13.97 7.97
N GLU A 36 0.01 13.34 7.71
CA GLU A 36 -1.19 13.45 8.57
C GLU A 36 -0.94 12.94 10.00
N LYS A 37 -0.23 11.82 10.16
CA LYS A 37 0.13 11.29 11.50
C LYS A 37 1.03 12.26 12.29
N PHE A 38 2.00 12.87 11.63
CA PHE A 38 2.90 13.85 12.26
C PHE A 38 2.18 15.16 12.57
N LYS A 39 1.26 15.60 11.70
CA LYS A 39 0.40 16.75 11.93
C LYS A 39 -0.49 16.57 13.17
N GLU A 40 -1.06 15.38 13.38
CA GLU A 40 -1.82 15.04 14.60
C GLU A 40 -0.99 15.17 15.88
N LYS A 41 0.33 15.06 15.78
CA LYS A 41 1.29 15.22 16.89
C LYS A 41 1.96 16.59 16.96
N HIS A 42 1.57 17.51 16.07
CA HIS A 42 2.19 18.84 15.94
C HIS A 42 3.72 18.79 15.69
N ILE A 43 4.18 17.79 14.95
CA ILE A 43 5.59 17.62 14.58
C ILE A 43 5.75 17.93 13.09
N ASP A 44 6.65 18.86 12.78
CA ASP A 44 7.05 19.13 11.39
C ASP A 44 8.09 18.10 10.93
N ILE A 45 7.74 17.34 9.88
CA ILE A 45 8.57 16.29 9.29
C ILE A 45 9.09 16.67 7.88
N THR A 46 8.79 17.88 7.41
CA THR A 46 9.04 18.30 6.04
C THR A 46 10.48 18.10 5.58
N LYS A 47 11.45 18.33 6.46
CA LYS A 47 12.88 18.19 6.17
C LYS A 47 13.40 16.75 6.22
N ASP A 48 12.68 15.87 6.90
CA ASP A 48 13.13 14.52 7.18
C ASP A 48 12.39 13.46 6.39
N LEU A 49 11.23 13.79 5.82
CA LEU A 49 10.49 12.92 4.93
C LEU A 49 11.00 13.08 3.48
N GLN A 50 11.54 11.98 2.96
CA GLN A 50 12.01 11.88 1.59
C GLN A 50 11.02 11.02 0.79
N ILE A 51 10.45 11.61 -0.26
CA ILE A 51 9.54 10.88 -1.16
C ILE A 51 10.39 10.12 -2.18
N VAL A 52 10.14 8.84 -2.32
CA VAL A 52 10.78 7.95 -3.29
C VAL A 52 9.72 7.56 -4.32
N GLU A 53 10.02 7.74 -5.58
CA GLU A 53 9.14 7.31 -6.66
C GLU A 53 8.95 5.80 -6.68
N LEU A 54 7.87 5.34 -7.31
CA LEU A 54 7.62 3.91 -7.49
C LEU A 54 8.78 3.27 -8.27
N ASN A 55 9.23 2.12 -7.80
CA ASN A 55 10.41 1.42 -8.31
C ASN A 55 11.70 2.27 -8.24
N GLY A 56 11.72 3.30 -7.40
CA GLY A 56 12.87 4.17 -7.20
C GLY A 56 13.95 3.53 -6.32
N ASN A 57 15.11 4.17 -6.31
CA ASN A 57 16.29 3.72 -5.56
C ASN A 57 16.74 4.78 -4.58
N ILE A 58 17.26 4.34 -3.45
CA ILE A 58 17.93 5.21 -2.45
C ILE A 58 19.28 4.61 -2.07
N SER A 59 20.25 5.47 -1.85
CA SER A 59 21.57 5.08 -1.34
C SER A 59 21.76 5.63 0.07
N LEU A 60 22.05 4.74 1.00
CA LEU A 60 22.26 5.04 2.42
C LEU A 60 23.62 4.48 2.84
N GLU A 61 24.68 5.28 2.75
CA GLU A 61 26.04 4.87 3.06
C GLU A 61 26.47 3.60 2.29
N LYS A 62 26.41 2.44 2.97
CA LYS A 62 26.79 1.13 2.41
C LYS A 62 25.60 0.32 1.88
N PHE A 63 24.39 0.90 1.91
CA PHE A 63 23.19 0.23 1.46
C PHE A 63 22.66 0.86 0.18
N GLU A 64 22.38 0.07 -0.82
CA GLU A 64 21.57 0.44 -1.98
C GLU A 64 20.22 -0.22 -1.84
N ILE A 65 19.15 0.56 -1.79
CA ILE A 65 17.79 0.05 -1.56
C ILE A 65 16.94 0.41 -2.77
N GLU A 66 16.35 -0.60 -3.38
CA GLU A 66 15.41 -0.48 -4.49
C GLU A 66 14.02 -0.83 -3.99
N TYR A 67 13.06 0.05 -4.27
CA TYR A 67 11.64 -0.23 -4.07
C TYR A 67 11.15 -1.09 -5.23
N ILE A 68 10.37 -2.12 -4.93
CA ILE A 68 9.82 -3.05 -5.91
C ILE A 68 8.32 -3.07 -5.73
N THR A 69 7.59 -2.59 -6.73
CA THR A 69 6.13 -2.60 -6.68
C THR A 69 5.59 -4.04 -6.58
N LEU A 70 4.74 -4.23 -5.59
CA LEU A 70 4.02 -5.48 -5.34
C LEU A 70 2.51 -5.22 -5.38
N THR A 71 1.71 -6.25 -5.15
CA THR A 71 0.27 -6.11 -4.97
C THR A 71 -0.14 -6.42 -3.54
N HIS A 72 -1.06 -5.62 -3.01
CA HIS A 72 -1.64 -5.78 -1.68
C HIS A 72 -3.02 -5.11 -1.63
N SER A 73 -3.60 -4.91 -0.46
CA SER A 73 -4.92 -4.28 -0.30
C SER A 73 -4.90 -2.75 -0.22
N ILE A 74 -3.74 -2.14 -0.35
CA ILE A 74 -3.51 -0.69 -0.29
C ILE A 74 -2.70 -0.23 -1.51
N LEU A 75 -2.67 1.07 -1.79
CA LEU A 75 -1.84 1.63 -2.86
C LEU A 75 -0.35 1.59 -2.52
N GLU A 76 0.46 1.46 -3.56
CA GLU A 76 1.92 1.53 -3.51
C GLU A 76 2.55 0.58 -2.49
N PRO A 77 2.16 -0.71 -2.44
CA PRO A 77 2.83 -1.68 -1.60
C PRO A 77 4.15 -2.07 -2.25
N ASN A 78 5.23 -2.08 -1.45
CA ASN A 78 6.57 -2.35 -1.96
C ASN A 78 7.27 -3.45 -1.19
N GLY A 79 8.01 -4.29 -1.93
CA GLY A 79 9.16 -4.99 -1.43
C GLY A 79 10.42 -4.12 -1.53
N LEU A 80 11.47 -4.53 -0.84
CA LEU A 80 12.77 -3.84 -0.88
C LEU A 80 13.85 -4.85 -1.25
N ARG A 81 14.60 -4.55 -2.33
CA ARG A 81 15.89 -5.17 -2.58
C ARG A 81 16.94 -4.32 -1.89
N ILE A 82 17.62 -4.89 -0.91
CA ILE A 82 18.62 -4.20 -0.09
C ILE A 82 19.97 -4.83 -0.40
N LYS A 83 20.79 -4.11 -1.17
CA LYS A 83 22.16 -4.51 -1.44
C LYS A 83 23.07 -4.01 -0.32
N THR A 84 23.85 -4.89 0.24
CA THR A 84 24.79 -4.64 1.33
C THR A 84 26.17 -5.13 0.93
N PRO A 85 27.25 -4.77 1.66
CA PRO A 85 28.57 -5.36 1.43
C PRO A 85 28.64 -6.89 1.60
N ALA A 86 27.68 -7.48 2.35
CA ALA A 86 27.63 -8.93 2.55
C ALA A 86 26.81 -9.68 1.49
N GLY A 87 25.95 -8.99 0.76
CA GLY A 87 25.07 -9.57 -0.26
C GLY A 87 23.73 -8.88 -0.35
N VAL A 88 22.83 -9.43 -1.15
CA VAL A 88 21.49 -8.91 -1.39
C VAL A 88 20.48 -9.53 -0.42
N ILE A 89 19.67 -8.69 0.20
CA ILE A 89 18.53 -9.10 1.03
C ILE A 89 17.25 -8.68 0.28
N LEU A 90 16.28 -9.57 0.20
CA LEU A 90 14.94 -9.27 -0.28
C LEU A 90 13.98 -9.22 0.91
N HIS A 91 13.40 -8.04 1.16
CA HIS A 91 12.32 -7.85 2.12
C HIS A 91 11.02 -7.69 1.36
N THR A 92 10.05 -8.56 1.56
CA THR A 92 8.82 -8.53 0.75
C THR A 92 7.85 -7.44 1.17
N GLY A 93 7.97 -6.88 2.37
CA GLY A 93 6.84 -6.19 2.97
C GLY A 93 5.65 -7.14 3.07
N ASP A 94 4.44 -6.59 3.10
CA ASP A 94 3.21 -7.37 2.97
C ASP A 94 2.84 -7.49 1.50
N TRP A 95 2.53 -8.68 1.07
CA TRP A 95 2.30 -8.95 -0.33
C TRP A 95 1.29 -10.05 -0.58
N LYS A 96 0.73 -9.99 -1.77
CA LYS A 96 -0.16 -11.01 -2.31
C LYS A 96 0.07 -11.04 -3.83
N VAL A 97 0.18 -12.20 -4.42
CA VAL A 97 0.19 -12.31 -5.89
C VAL A 97 -1.25 -12.28 -6.38
N ASP A 98 -1.69 -11.11 -6.83
CA ASP A 98 -3.00 -10.94 -7.46
C ASP A 98 -2.80 -10.76 -8.97
N PRO A 99 -3.30 -11.70 -9.80
CA PRO A 99 -3.16 -11.60 -11.25
C PRO A 99 -4.06 -10.53 -11.88
N ASN A 100 -5.01 -9.98 -11.11
CA ASN A 100 -5.95 -8.96 -11.58
C ASN A 100 -6.18 -7.94 -10.44
N PRO A 101 -5.16 -7.14 -10.08
CA PRO A 101 -5.30 -6.13 -9.06
C PRO A 101 -6.30 -5.06 -9.51
N LEU A 102 -7.04 -4.50 -8.57
CA LEU A 102 -8.02 -3.45 -8.83
C LEU A 102 -7.48 -2.05 -8.54
N ILE A 103 -6.37 -1.98 -7.87
CA ILE A 103 -5.69 -0.75 -7.47
C ILE A 103 -4.18 -0.94 -7.64
N GLY A 104 -3.49 0.14 -8.01
CA GLY A 104 -2.04 0.12 -8.24
C GLY A 104 -1.62 -0.74 -9.42
N ASP A 105 -0.32 -0.92 -9.55
CA ASP A 105 0.30 -1.65 -10.65
C ASP A 105 0.37 -3.16 -10.36
N GLU A 106 0.52 -3.95 -11.41
CA GLU A 106 0.82 -5.38 -11.32
C GLU A 106 2.24 -5.60 -10.76
N ILE A 107 2.44 -6.77 -10.15
CA ILE A 107 3.77 -7.19 -9.69
C ILE A 107 4.74 -7.28 -10.87
N ASN A 108 5.88 -6.63 -10.76
CA ASN A 108 6.96 -6.77 -11.72
C ASN A 108 7.68 -8.12 -11.57
N SER A 109 7.04 -9.17 -12.06
CA SER A 109 7.56 -10.54 -11.99
C SER A 109 8.92 -10.70 -12.69
N LYS A 110 9.17 -9.92 -13.76
CA LYS A 110 10.46 -9.92 -14.44
C LYS A 110 11.56 -9.42 -13.51
N ARG A 111 11.31 -8.28 -12.82
CA ARG A 111 12.29 -7.71 -11.87
C ARG A 111 12.57 -8.64 -10.71
N LEU A 112 11.53 -9.27 -10.14
CA LEU A 112 11.69 -10.25 -9.07
C LEU A 112 12.56 -11.45 -9.52
N LYS A 113 12.37 -11.91 -10.75
CA LYS A 113 13.20 -12.98 -11.31
C LYS A 113 14.66 -12.54 -11.46
N GLU A 114 14.91 -11.34 -12.00
CA GLU A 114 16.26 -10.78 -12.11
C GLU A 114 16.98 -10.71 -10.76
N ILE A 115 16.27 -10.30 -9.69
CA ILE A 115 16.81 -10.28 -8.33
C ILE A 115 17.13 -11.69 -7.84
N GLY A 116 16.27 -12.66 -8.15
CA GLY A 116 16.53 -14.06 -7.84
C GLY A 116 17.77 -14.59 -8.55
N ASP A 117 17.93 -14.26 -9.84
CA ASP A 117 19.08 -14.64 -10.67
C ASP A 117 20.39 -13.96 -10.20
N GLU A 118 20.32 -12.74 -9.65
CA GLU A 118 21.45 -12.04 -9.02
C GLU A 118 21.99 -12.79 -7.80
N GLY A 119 21.13 -13.53 -7.12
CA GLY A 119 21.43 -14.25 -5.89
C GLY A 119 21.03 -13.48 -4.63
N VAL A 120 20.06 -14.01 -3.90
CA VAL A 120 19.55 -13.45 -2.64
C VAL A 120 20.17 -14.18 -1.46
N LEU A 121 20.94 -13.43 -0.65
CA LEU A 121 21.58 -13.96 0.56
C LEU A 121 20.55 -14.32 1.62
N ALA A 122 19.52 -13.50 1.80
CA ALA A 122 18.45 -13.73 2.76
C ALA A 122 17.14 -13.10 2.26
N MET A 123 16.01 -13.73 2.60
CA MET A 123 14.68 -13.20 2.35
C MET A 123 13.95 -13.01 3.67
N ILE A 124 13.44 -11.79 3.90
CA ILE A 124 12.52 -11.44 4.98
C ILE A 124 11.14 -11.42 4.37
N CYS A 125 10.31 -12.42 4.65
CA CYS A 125 9.06 -12.66 3.96
C CYS A 125 7.86 -12.56 4.89
N ASP A 126 6.80 -11.88 4.45
CA ASP A 126 5.48 -12.00 5.07
C ASP A 126 5.05 -13.47 5.04
N SER A 127 4.71 -13.97 6.20
CA SER A 127 4.31 -15.36 6.42
C SER A 127 2.94 -15.49 7.10
N THR A 128 2.13 -14.44 7.10
CA THR A 128 0.82 -14.37 7.75
C THR A 128 -0.07 -15.56 7.37
N ASN A 129 -0.03 -15.97 6.11
CA ASN A 129 -0.86 -17.06 5.58
C ASN A 129 -0.11 -18.37 5.35
N VAL A 130 1.07 -18.57 5.96
CA VAL A 130 1.90 -19.75 5.74
C VAL A 130 1.19 -21.08 6.09
N PHE A 131 0.28 -21.07 7.03
CA PHE A 131 -0.51 -22.24 7.42
C PHE A 131 -1.85 -22.36 6.67
N SER A 132 -2.21 -21.38 5.82
CA SER A 132 -3.46 -21.39 5.06
C SER A 132 -3.28 -22.18 3.78
N ALA A 133 -4.00 -23.30 3.64
CA ALA A 133 -3.96 -24.08 2.40
C ALA A 133 -4.70 -23.34 1.26
N GLY A 134 -4.26 -23.58 0.02
CA GLY A 134 -4.87 -23.02 -1.18
C GLY A 134 -4.21 -21.75 -1.70
N ARG A 135 -4.95 -20.97 -2.46
CA ARG A 135 -4.49 -19.72 -3.08
C ARG A 135 -5.41 -18.57 -2.67
N SER A 136 -4.84 -17.40 -2.44
CA SER A 136 -5.62 -16.15 -2.37
C SER A 136 -6.32 -15.92 -3.70
N GLY A 137 -7.63 -15.65 -3.66
CA GLY A 137 -8.36 -15.21 -4.84
C GLY A 137 -7.97 -13.78 -5.26
N SER A 138 -8.43 -13.36 -6.44
CA SER A 138 -8.25 -11.98 -6.90
C SER A 138 -9.28 -11.04 -6.28
N GLU A 139 -8.91 -9.77 -6.09
CA GLU A 139 -9.86 -8.72 -5.73
C GLU A 139 -10.93 -8.53 -6.82
N LEU A 140 -10.62 -8.81 -8.08
CA LEU A 140 -11.60 -8.82 -9.16
C LEU A 140 -12.72 -9.85 -8.93
N ASP A 141 -12.41 -11.04 -8.41
CA ASP A 141 -13.40 -12.05 -8.09
C ASP A 141 -14.29 -11.63 -6.91
N VAL A 142 -13.68 -10.97 -5.91
CA VAL A 142 -14.43 -10.38 -4.80
C VAL A 142 -15.40 -9.31 -5.32
N ARG A 143 -14.96 -8.43 -6.22
CA ARG A 143 -15.81 -7.41 -6.84
C ARG A 143 -17.00 -8.01 -7.56
N LYS A 144 -16.78 -9.00 -8.42
CA LYS A 144 -17.85 -9.70 -9.16
C LYS A 144 -18.88 -10.32 -8.21
N ASN A 145 -18.40 -11.00 -7.17
CA ASN A 145 -19.27 -11.65 -6.19
C ASN A 145 -20.05 -10.65 -5.37
N LEU A 146 -19.42 -9.57 -4.92
CA LEU A 146 -20.07 -8.53 -4.13
C LEU A 146 -21.14 -7.81 -4.95
N LEU A 147 -20.87 -7.49 -6.22
CA LEU A 147 -21.85 -6.90 -7.12
C LEU A 147 -23.08 -7.79 -7.29
N ASN A 148 -22.89 -9.10 -7.48
CA ASN A 148 -23.97 -10.06 -7.59
C ASN A 148 -24.84 -10.11 -6.31
N ILE A 149 -24.21 -10.01 -5.14
CA ILE A 149 -24.93 -9.95 -3.86
C ILE A 149 -25.72 -8.65 -3.77
N VAL A 150 -25.09 -7.50 -4.00
CA VAL A 150 -25.70 -6.17 -3.88
C VAL A 150 -26.90 -6.04 -4.82
N ASN A 151 -26.83 -6.56 -6.06
CA ASN A 151 -27.90 -6.51 -7.03
C ASN A 151 -29.16 -7.32 -6.62
N ARG A 152 -28.99 -8.35 -5.81
CA ARG A 152 -30.13 -9.14 -5.28
C ARG A 152 -30.83 -8.50 -4.09
N LEU A 153 -30.17 -7.55 -3.42
CA LEU A 153 -30.69 -6.93 -2.23
C LEU A 153 -31.52 -5.69 -2.57
N LYS A 154 -32.74 -5.61 -2.01
CA LYS A 154 -33.68 -4.50 -2.29
C LYS A 154 -33.62 -3.37 -1.25
N LYS A 155 -33.06 -3.63 -0.09
CA LYS A 155 -33.00 -2.68 1.03
C LYS A 155 -31.58 -2.11 1.17
N ARG A 156 -31.36 -1.33 2.25
CA ARG A 156 -30.03 -0.80 2.60
C ARG A 156 -29.02 -1.93 2.77
N VAL A 157 -27.85 -1.74 2.21
CA VAL A 157 -26.69 -2.66 2.31
C VAL A 157 -25.65 -1.98 3.20
N ILE A 158 -25.08 -2.69 4.13
CA ILE A 158 -23.98 -2.26 4.98
C ILE A 158 -22.81 -3.17 4.67
N ILE A 159 -21.67 -2.57 4.28
CA ILE A 159 -20.42 -3.27 4.02
C ILE A 159 -19.44 -2.85 5.10
N THR A 160 -18.85 -3.82 5.80
CA THR A 160 -17.79 -3.58 6.78
C THR A 160 -16.46 -4.06 6.22
N SER A 161 -15.43 -3.23 6.36
CA SER A 161 -14.08 -3.52 5.89
C SER A 161 -13.07 -2.77 6.76
N PHE A 162 -11.81 -3.20 6.73
CA PHE A 162 -10.72 -2.34 7.22
C PHE A 162 -10.68 -1.07 6.38
N ALA A 163 -10.53 0.07 7.03
CA ALA A 163 -10.46 1.37 6.34
C ALA A 163 -9.25 1.44 5.39
N SER A 164 -8.16 0.80 5.73
CA SER A 164 -6.94 0.71 4.93
C SER A 164 -7.02 -0.27 3.76
N ASN A 165 -8.09 -1.07 3.65
CA ASN A 165 -8.30 -1.91 2.48
C ASN A 165 -8.93 -1.08 1.35
N VAL A 166 -8.07 -0.36 0.62
CA VAL A 166 -8.46 0.53 -0.48
C VAL A 166 -9.13 -0.24 -1.61
N ALA A 167 -8.64 -1.44 -1.93
CA ALA A 167 -9.24 -2.30 -2.96
C ALA A 167 -10.70 -2.65 -2.64
N ARG A 168 -11.02 -2.86 -1.37
CA ARG A 168 -12.38 -3.14 -0.92
C ARG A 168 -13.26 -1.89 -0.91
N MET A 169 -12.69 -0.73 -0.56
CA MET A 169 -13.39 0.56 -0.64
C MET A 169 -13.77 0.87 -2.09
N GLU A 170 -12.84 0.73 -3.02
CA GLU A 170 -13.05 0.92 -4.44
C GLU A 170 -14.12 -0.05 -4.99
N THR A 171 -14.06 -1.31 -4.58
CA THR A 171 -15.08 -2.32 -4.91
C THR A 171 -16.48 -1.91 -4.41
N ALA A 172 -16.57 -1.32 -3.22
CA ALA A 172 -17.86 -0.85 -2.69
C ALA A 172 -18.41 0.34 -3.50
N PHE A 173 -17.56 1.29 -3.92
CA PHE A 173 -17.93 2.38 -4.82
C PHE A 173 -18.42 1.85 -6.17
N TYR A 174 -17.65 0.95 -6.77
CA TYR A 174 -18.03 0.29 -8.02
C TYR A 174 -19.38 -0.41 -7.93
N CYS A 175 -19.64 -1.17 -6.85
CA CYS A 175 -20.91 -1.85 -6.65
C CYS A 175 -22.08 -0.86 -6.47
N ALA A 176 -21.86 0.24 -5.79
CA ALA A 176 -22.89 1.29 -5.63
C ALA A 176 -23.25 1.91 -6.99
N GLU A 177 -22.25 2.33 -7.74
CA GLU A 177 -22.42 2.89 -9.10
C GLU A 177 -23.18 1.92 -10.02
N LYS A 178 -22.73 0.67 -10.14
CA LYS A 178 -23.32 -0.34 -11.04
C LYS A 178 -24.72 -0.80 -10.63
N SER A 179 -25.09 -0.63 -9.36
CA SER A 179 -26.42 -0.97 -8.85
C SER A 179 -27.35 0.25 -8.72
N GLY A 180 -26.93 1.43 -9.18
CA GLY A 180 -27.68 2.69 -9.08
C GLY A 180 -27.94 3.13 -7.63
N ARG A 181 -27.04 2.80 -6.69
CA ARG A 181 -27.16 3.13 -5.28
C ARG A 181 -26.26 4.30 -4.91
N GLN A 182 -26.68 5.06 -3.93
CA GLN A 182 -25.81 6.03 -3.25
C GLN A 182 -24.95 5.31 -2.20
N ILE A 183 -23.71 5.76 -2.02
CA ILE A 183 -22.81 5.27 -1.00
C ILE A 183 -22.49 6.37 0.01
N SER A 184 -22.33 5.98 1.26
CA SER A 184 -21.88 6.86 2.33
C SER A 184 -20.81 6.15 3.14
N LEU A 185 -19.71 6.85 3.39
CA LEU A 185 -18.66 6.38 4.28
C LEU A 185 -19.02 6.68 5.73
N VAL A 186 -18.73 5.72 6.61
CA VAL A 186 -18.94 5.86 8.05
C VAL A 186 -17.67 5.49 8.78
N GLY A 187 -17.15 6.42 9.57
CA GLY A 187 -15.96 6.25 10.37
C GLY A 187 -14.80 7.15 9.93
N ARG A 188 -14.13 7.75 10.92
CA ARG A 188 -13.04 8.72 10.71
C ARG A 188 -11.90 8.16 9.85
N SER A 189 -11.52 6.92 10.07
CA SER A 189 -10.44 6.29 9.30
C SER A 189 -10.80 6.09 7.81
N MET A 190 -12.07 5.74 7.51
CA MET A 190 -12.56 5.66 6.13
C MET A 190 -12.48 7.01 5.42
N HIS A 191 -12.94 8.09 6.07
CA HIS A 191 -12.85 9.43 5.52
C HIS A 191 -11.41 9.87 5.30
N ARG A 192 -10.49 9.57 6.24
CA ARG A 192 -9.07 9.91 6.11
C ARG A 192 -8.44 9.24 4.89
N ILE A 193 -8.63 7.93 4.74
CA ILE A 193 -8.09 7.19 3.58
C ILE A 193 -8.69 7.74 2.28
N TYR A 194 -10.00 7.97 2.23
CA TYR A 194 -10.65 8.53 1.06
C TYR A 194 -10.10 9.90 0.68
N THR A 195 -9.90 10.80 1.65
CA THR A 195 -9.28 12.10 1.41
C THR A 195 -7.85 11.97 0.87
N CYS A 196 -7.03 11.05 1.43
CA CYS A 196 -5.68 10.82 0.94
C CYS A 196 -5.67 10.29 -0.50
N LEU A 197 -6.64 9.48 -0.89
CA LEU A 197 -6.78 9.00 -2.27
C LEU A 197 -7.08 10.14 -3.25
N LEU A 198 -7.92 11.09 -2.87
CA LEU A 198 -8.19 12.26 -3.71
C LEU A 198 -6.94 13.11 -3.91
N TYR A 199 -6.17 13.35 -2.86
CA TYR A 199 -4.91 14.11 -2.95
C TYR A 199 -3.87 13.48 -3.88
N THR A 200 -3.81 12.17 -3.94
CA THR A 200 -2.86 11.47 -4.83
C THR A 200 -3.33 11.42 -6.27
N SER A 201 -4.64 11.41 -6.52
CA SER A 201 -5.20 11.51 -7.88
C SER A 201 -5.06 12.92 -8.47
N ASP A 202 -5.36 13.96 -7.70
CA ASP A 202 -5.21 15.35 -8.14
C ASP A 202 -3.74 15.73 -8.41
N ALA A 203 -2.80 15.21 -7.61
CA ALA A 203 -1.37 15.43 -7.85
C ALA A 203 -0.83 14.72 -9.11
N ALA A 204 -1.50 13.67 -9.59
CA ALA A 204 -1.16 13.01 -10.83
C ALA A 204 -1.64 13.82 -12.05
N ASP A 205 -2.75 14.52 -11.95
CA ASP A 205 -3.30 15.37 -13.02
C ASP A 205 -2.50 16.67 -13.20
N ASP A 206 -1.93 17.21 -12.12
CA ASP A 206 -1.06 18.41 -12.16
C ASP A 206 0.33 18.15 -12.78
N VAL A 207 0.76 16.90 -12.89
CA VAL A 207 2.03 16.52 -13.55
C VAL A 207 1.87 16.31 -15.05
N ILE A 208 0.64 16.22 -15.56
CA ILE A 208 0.31 15.99 -16.98
C ILE A 208 -0.11 17.29 -17.70
N SER A 209 -0.23 18.39 -17.00
CA SER A 209 -0.45 19.73 -17.52
C SER A 209 0.85 20.53 -17.54
#